data_0a4b63636c0104c128cf790d051dcc67
#
_entry.id   0a4b63636c0104c128cf790d051dcc67
#
_cell.length_a   1.000
_cell.length_b   1.000
_cell.length_c   1.000
_cell.angle_alpha   90.00
_cell.angle_beta   90.00
_cell.angle_gamma   90.00
#
_symmetry.space_group_name_H-M   'P 1'
#
loop_
_entity.id
_entity.type
_entity.pdbx_description
1 polymer ?
#
loop_
_entity_poly.entity_id
_entity_poly.type
_entity_poly.pdbx_seq_one_letter_code
_entity_poly.pdbx_strand_id
1 'polypeptide(L)'
;MYWDVKKVAPLPDYRIYVEIMDGRRGIFDLKPYLDHGTLRELRDENYFKQVGIVFGAVTWPHDQDIAPETLIAEMTPVDDQPEDSFLRIVEHGA
;
A
#
# COMPACT_ATOMS: atom_id res chain seq x y z
N MET A 1 1.16 14.36 -11.01
CA MET A 1 -0.29 14.61 -10.88
C MET A 1 -0.65 14.57 -9.42
N TYR A 2 -1.62 15.34 -9.00
CA TYR A 2 -1.92 15.39 -7.57
C TYR A 2 -2.70 14.16 -7.07
N TRP A 3 -3.11 13.26 -7.93
CA TRP A 3 -3.63 11.96 -7.50
C TRP A 3 -2.58 10.85 -7.50
N ASP A 4 -1.33 11.18 -7.79
CA ASP A 4 -0.26 10.21 -7.65
C ASP A 4 -0.09 9.81 -6.18
N VAL A 5 0.46 8.62 -5.98
CA VAL A 5 0.76 8.15 -4.63
C VAL A 5 1.95 8.92 -4.08
N LYS A 6 1.76 9.47 -2.89
CA LYS A 6 2.79 10.23 -2.19
C LYS A 6 3.58 9.36 -1.22
N LYS A 7 2.90 8.40 -0.58
CA LYS A 7 3.50 7.56 0.45
C LYS A 7 2.85 6.19 0.42
N VAL A 8 3.65 5.15 0.65
CA VAL A 8 3.16 3.79 0.81
C VAL A 8 3.93 3.12 1.93
N ALA A 9 3.25 2.30 2.72
CA ALA A 9 3.89 1.50 3.76
C ALA A 9 3.24 0.13 3.80
N PRO A 10 4.04 -0.95 3.88
CA PRO A 10 3.47 -2.28 4.03
C PRO A 10 2.91 -2.46 5.45
N LEU A 11 1.78 -3.13 5.53
CA LEU A 11 1.13 -3.44 6.79
C LEU A 11 1.01 -4.96 6.92
N PRO A 12 0.73 -5.47 8.13
CA PRO A 12 0.47 -6.90 8.30
C PRO A 12 -0.72 -7.36 7.47
N ASP A 13 -0.74 -8.65 7.13
CA ASP A 13 -1.85 -9.29 6.47
C ASP A 13 -2.09 -8.77 5.05
N TYR A 14 -0.99 -8.52 4.33
CA TYR A 14 -1.01 -8.13 2.91
C TYR A 14 -1.83 -6.89 2.62
N ARG A 15 -1.78 -5.92 3.53
CA ARG A 15 -2.39 -4.61 3.34
C ARG A 15 -1.30 -3.57 3.18
N ILE A 16 -1.64 -2.48 2.54
CA ILE A 16 -0.72 -1.33 2.44
C ILE A 16 -1.47 -0.08 2.86
N TYR A 17 -0.74 0.81 3.52
CA TYR A 17 -1.21 2.16 3.79
C TYR A 17 -0.74 3.04 2.64
N VAL A 18 -1.62 3.89 2.12
CA VAL A 18 -1.26 4.81 1.05
C VAL A 18 -1.74 6.22 1.34
N GLU A 19 -0.95 7.19 0.92
CA GLU A 19 -1.33 8.59 0.88
C GLU A 19 -1.23 9.07 -0.56
N ILE A 20 -2.24 9.79 -0.98
CA ILE A 20 -2.32 10.38 -2.32
C ILE A 20 -1.90 11.84 -2.23
N MET A 21 -1.34 12.36 -3.31
CA MET A 21 -0.83 13.74 -3.34
C MET A 21 -1.91 14.77 -3.03
N ASP A 22 -3.19 14.47 -3.28
CA ASP A 22 -4.30 15.36 -2.97
C ASP A 22 -4.75 15.31 -1.50
N GLY A 23 -4.09 14.52 -0.68
CA GLY A 23 -4.38 14.41 0.75
C GLY A 23 -5.23 13.22 1.16
N ARG A 24 -5.78 12.47 0.22
CA ARG A 24 -6.53 11.26 0.56
C ARG A 24 -5.60 10.20 1.11
N ARG A 25 -6.10 9.43 2.09
CA ARG A 25 -5.35 8.37 2.74
C ARG A 25 -6.23 7.16 2.92
N GLY A 26 -5.64 5.99 2.85
CA GLY A 26 -6.43 4.78 3.04
C GLY A 26 -5.59 3.53 3.19
N ILE A 27 -6.27 2.44 3.45
CA ILE A 27 -5.66 1.11 3.55
C ILE A 27 -6.22 0.26 2.42
N PHE A 28 -5.33 -0.33 1.64
CA PHE A 28 -5.68 -1.15 0.50
C PHE A 28 -5.30 -2.61 0.80
N ASP A 29 -6.24 -3.52 0.57
CA ASP A 29 -6.05 -4.94 0.86
C ASP A 29 -5.65 -5.68 -0.41
N LEU A 30 -4.46 -6.27 -0.41
CA LEU A 30 -3.96 -7.03 -1.55
C LEU A 30 -4.48 -8.46 -1.59
N LYS A 31 -5.08 -8.96 -0.51
CA LYS A 31 -5.49 -10.37 -0.46
C LYS A 31 -6.35 -10.81 -1.65
N PRO A 32 -7.33 -10.03 -2.11
CA PRO A 32 -8.13 -10.46 -3.27
C PRO A 32 -7.34 -10.63 -4.56
N TYR A 33 -6.14 -10.06 -4.62
CA TYR A 33 -5.34 -10.03 -5.83
C TYR A 33 -4.19 -11.04 -5.83
N LEU A 34 -3.95 -11.71 -4.71
CA LEU A 34 -2.75 -12.55 -4.56
C LEU A 34 -2.75 -13.82 -5.44
N ASP A 35 -3.88 -14.16 -6.01
CA ASP A 35 -3.98 -15.31 -6.91
C ASP A 35 -3.91 -14.93 -8.38
N HIS A 36 -3.75 -13.65 -8.69
CA HIS A 36 -3.85 -13.16 -10.06
C HIS A 36 -2.46 -12.89 -10.67
N GLY A 37 -2.11 -13.67 -11.69
CA GLY A 37 -0.96 -13.41 -12.52
C GLY A 37 0.34 -13.20 -11.74
N THR A 38 1.04 -12.14 -12.10
CA THR A 38 2.33 -11.80 -11.47
C THR A 38 2.19 -11.35 -10.01
N LEU A 39 0.99 -11.02 -9.57
CA LEU A 39 0.77 -10.60 -8.18
C LEU A 39 0.91 -11.77 -7.20
N ARG A 40 0.95 -13.01 -7.69
CA ARG A 40 1.21 -14.16 -6.83
C ARG A 40 2.54 -14.05 -6.08
N GLU A 41 3.50 -13.36 -6.65
CA GLU A 41 4.79 -13.17 -6.01
C GLU A 41 4.68 -12.42 -4.69
N LEU A 42 3.64 -11.60 -4.54
CA LEU A 42 3.39 -10.84 -3.31
C LEU A 42 3.00 -11.72 -2.13
N ARG A 43 2.70 -13.00 -2.36
CA ARG A 43 2.43 -13.94 -1.27
C ARG A 43 3.63 -14.14 -0.37
N ASP A 44 4.84 -13.93 -0.92
CA ASP A 44 6.06 -13.92 -0.12
C ASP A 44 6.09 -12.59 0.65
N GLU A 45 5.97 -12.65 1.97
CA GLU A 45 5.90 -11.45 2.79
C GLU A 45 7.17 -10.61 2.68
N ASN A 46 8.33 -11.25 2.53
CA ASN A 46 9.57 -10.52 2.38
C ASN A 46 9.60 -9.72 1.08
N TYR A 47 9.05 -10.29 0.03
CA TYR A 47 8.92 -9.58 -1.24
C TYR A 47 7.86 -8.48 -1.15
N PHE A 48 6.73 -8.78 -0.51
CA PHE A 48 5.64 -7.82 -0.33
C PHE A 48 6.15 -6.55 0.36
N LYS A 49 7.03 -6.69 1.34
CA LYS A 49 7.56 -5.56 2.10
C LYS A 49 8.48 -4.66 1.28
N GLN A 50 8.86 -5.06 0.08
CA GLN A 50 9.70 -4.25 -0.78
C GLN A 50 8.93 -3.25 -1.63
N VAL A 51 7.67 -3.04 -1.32
CA VAL A 51 6.80 -2.10 -2.02
C VAL A 51 7.40 -0.69 -2.02
N GLY A 52 7.24 0.00 -3.13
CA GLY A 52 7.71 1.39 -3.29
C GLY A 52 6.79 2.15 -4.23
N ILE A 53 7.26 3.30 -4.68
CA ILE A 53 6.51 4.17 -5.58
C ILE A 53 7.38 4.44 -6.80
N VAL A 54 6.81 4.18 -7.99
CA VAL A 54 7.47 4.48 -9.26
C VAL A 54 6.46 5.23 -10.12
N PHE A 55 6.83 6.42 -10.55
CA PHE A 55 5.97 7.27 -11.37
C PHE A 55 4.57 7.44 -10.77
N GLY A 56 4.52 7.63 -9.45
CA GLY A 56 3.25 7.88 -8.78
C GLY A 56 2.38 6.65 -8.53
N ALA A 57 2.85 5.46 -8.86
CA ALA A 57 2.10 4.21 -8.66
C ALA A 57 2.81 3.32 -7.65
N VAL A 58 2.03 2.58 -6.88
CA VAL A 58 2.56 1.56 -5.98
C VAL A 58 3.17 0.45 -6.83
N THR A 59 4.44 0.12 -6.57
CA THR A 59 5.21 -0.78 -7.43
C THR A 59 6.12 -1.68 -6.60
N TRP A 60 6.30 -2.92 -7.04
CA TRP A 60 7.25 -3.87 -6.48
C TRP A 60 8.42 -4.08 -7.44
N PRO A 61 9.55 -4.62 -6.98
CA PRO A 61 10.78 -4.69 -7.81
C PRO A 61 10.65 -5.38 -9.15
N HIS A 62 9.76 -6.36 -9.31
CA HIS A 62 9.58 -7.06 -10.58
C HIS A 62 8.43 -6.47 -11.39
N ASP A 63 8.20 -5.16 -11.22
CA ASP A 63 7.26 -4.36 -12.03
C ASP A 63 5.77 -4.63 -11.78
N GLN A 64 5.42 -5.40 -10.75
CA GLN A 64 4.01 -5.42 -10.35
C GLN A 64 3.64 -4.02 -9.89
N ASP A 65 2.50 -3.53 -10.29
CA ASP A 65 2.06 -2.21 -9.89
C ASP A 65 0.56 -2.15 -9.67
N ILE A 66 0.14 -1.11 -8.94
CA ILE A 66 -1.28 -0.82 -8.74
C ILE A 66 -1.46 0.66 -9.04
N ALA A 67 -2.33 0.94 -10.00
CA ALA A 67 -2.58 2.30 -10.42
C ALA A 67 -3.22 3.12 -9.30
N PRO A 68 -2.91 4.41 -9.21
CA PRO A 68 -3.55 5.27 -8.19
C PRO A 68 -5.07 5.25 -8.24
N GLU A 69 -5.64 5.16 -9.42
CA GLU A 69 -7.11 5.11 -9.58
C GLU A 69 -7.71 3.89 -8.89
N THR A 70 -7.04 2.74 -8.98
CA THR A 70 -7.51 1.53 -8.32
C THR A 70 -7.43 1.68 -6.80
N LEU A 71 -6.32 2.25 -6.31
CA LEU A 71 -6.16 2.50 -4.88
C LEU A 71 -7.26 3.40 -4.37
N ILE A 72 -7.50 4.51 -5.04
CA ILE A 72 -8.50 5.49 -4.63
C ILE A 72 -9.90 4.86 -4.62
N ALA A 73 -10.20 4.04 -5.62
CA ALA A 73 -11.53 3.42 -5.73
C ALA A 73 -11.78 2.34 -4.69
N GLU A 74 -10.73 1.62 -4.27
CA GLU A 74 -10.91 0.40 -3.48
C GLU A 74 -10.34 0.47 -2.07
N MET A 75 -9.48 1.46 -1.76
CA MET A 75 -8.95 1.56 -0.40
C MET A 75 -10.03 1.95 0.58
N THR A 76 -9.87 1.51 1.83
CA THR A 76 -10.70 1.97 2.92
C THR A 76 -10.12 3.28 3.43
N PRO A 77 -10.85 4.40 3.34
CA PRO A 77 -10.33 5.68 3.79
C PRO A 77 -10.01 5.67 5.30
N VAL A 78 -8.97 6.39 5.67
CA VAL A 78 -8.64 6.60 7.08
C VAL A 78 -8.59 8.09 7.35
N ASP A 79 -9.20 8.50 8.47
CA ASP A 79 -9.24 9.91 8.85
C ASP A 79 -7.98 10.30 9.61
N ASP A 80 -7.48 9.39 10.42
CA ASP A 80 -6.27 9.62 11.20
C ASP A 80 -5.07 9.04 10.49
N GLN A 81 -3.89 9.59 10.78
CA GLN A 81 -2.67 9.04 10.22
C GLN A 81 -2.42 7.67 10.84
N PRO A 82 -2.35 6.59 10.03
CA PRO A 82 -2.07 5.26 10.56
C PRO A 82 -0.77 5.16 11.33
N GLU A 83 0.19 6.02 11.06
CA GLU A 83 1.43 6.05 11.84
C GLU A 83 1.15 6.37 13.29
N ASP A 84 0.03 7.07 13.60
CA ASP A 84 -0.36 7.28 14.97
C ASP A 84 -0.98 6.04 15.61
N SER A 85 -1.57 5.16 14.81
CA SER A 85 -2.21 3.95 15.32
C SER A 85 -1.40 2.70 15.01
N PHE A 86 -0.85 2.59 13.80
CA PHE A 86 -0.12 1.39 13.38
C PHE A 86 1.37 1.47 13.65
N LEU A 87 2.03 2.56 13.25
CA LEU A 87 3.46 2.66 13.44
C LEU A 87 3.80 2.84 14.92
N ARG A 88 2.95 3.54 15.64
CA ARG A 88 3.14 3.67 17.08
C ARG A 88 3.05 2.32 17.77
N ILE A 89 2.07 1.51 17.37
CA ILE A 89 1.94 0.15 17.92
C ILE A 89 3.17 -0.66 17.60
N VAL A 90 3.65 -0.60 16.37
CA VAL A 90 4.87 -1.33 15.96
C VAL A 90 6.07 -0.84 16.75
N GLU A 91 6.23 0.47 16.89
CA GLU A 91 7.37 1.03 17.61
C GLU A 91 7.33 0.69 19.09
N HIS A 92 6.17 0.78 19.70
CA HIS A 92 6.04 0.50 21.13
C HIS A 92 5.93 -0.98 21.43
N GLY A 93 5.49 -1.76 20.49
CA GLY A 93 5.41 -3.20 20.62
C GLY A 93 6.72 -3.91 20.32
N ALA A 94 7.64 -3.19 19.77
CA ALA A 94 8.94 -3.76 19.44
C ALA A 94 9.88 -3.71 20.67
#